data_e424a90d460ecd121254bf49865d517a
#
_entry.id   e424a90d460ecd121254bf49865d517a
#
_cell.length_a   1.000
_cell.length_b   1.000
_cell.length_c   1.000
_cell.angle_alpha   90.00
_cell.angle_beta   90.00
_cell.angle_gamma   90.00
#
_symmetry.space_group_name_H-M   'P 1'
#
loop_
_entity.id
_entity.type
_entity.pdbx_description
1 polymer ?
#
loop_
_entity_poly.entity_id
_entity_poly.type
_entity_poly.pdbx_seq_one_letter_code
_entity_poly.pdbx_strand_id
1 'polypeptide(L)'
;MKCKKCDYGFIVFFCCALAVSTICLGQKKKAAAKTEETVIFFDDFEGKKLNRNKWNTEVTGMHVNNELQAYVDTGLTVFLVNGAAAEGAKKGALVIRPQWIPGFKTKDGQTFDFISGRINTQNKFEFAYGKAEARIKLTEGAGLWPAWWLLGNGMWPACGEIDIMEYVGEKDWASAAVHGPGYSGETPFVNRQYFSASNDVTQWHSYAVEWTPDALYFKYDGKLMFRLNKNMTGHYGKWAFDNKKHLILNYALGGAYPVKINGVTMPYNGMPASTVDLIKKNKAKMLVDWVKVTQKK
;
A
#
# COMPACT_ATOMS: atom_id res chain seq x y z
N MET A 1 -30.76 44.87 -65.00
CA MET A 1 -31.13 46.22 -64.56
C MET A 1 -29.91 46.85 -63.89
N LYS A 2 -29.60 48.08 -64.18
CA LYS A 2 -28.32 48.79 -64.15
C LYS A 2 -27.64 48.87 -62.78
N CYS A 3 -26.36 48.60 -62.84
CA CYS A 3 -25.32 48.88 -61.86
C CYS A 3 -25.15 50.37 -61.62
N LYS A 4 -24.95 50.83 -60.36
CA LYS A 4 -24.31 52.14 -60.05
C LYS A 4 -23.02 51.87 -59.28
N LYS A 5 -21.94 52.44 -59.86
CA LYS A 5 -20.64 52.57 -59.21
C LYS A 5 -20.68 53.57 -58.11
N CYS A 6 -19.99 53.30 -57.02
CA CYS A 6 -19.59 54.32 -56.03
C CYS A 6 -18.08 54.27 -55.90
N ASP A 7 -17.44 55.42 -56.10
CA ASP A 7 -16.01 55.66 -55.94
C ASP A 7 -15.65 55.73 -54.43
N TYR A 8 -14.52 55.13 -54.06
CA TYR A 8 -13.93 55.30 -52.77
C TYR A 8 -12.62 56.02 -52.82
N GLY A 9 -12.60 57.16 -52.17
CA GLY A 9 -11.42 58.00 -52.00
C GLY A 9 -10.41 57.35 -51.02
N PHE A 10 -9.14 57.47 -51.42
CA PHE A 10 -7.99 57.08 -50.61
C PHE A 10 -7.84 58.00 -49.39
N ILE A 11 -7.91 57.47 -48.18
CA ILE A 11 -7.46 58.10 -46.94
C ILE A 11 -6.17 57.42 -46.52
N VAL A 12 -5.07 58.15 -46.56
CA VAL A 12 -3.76 57.75 -46.07
C VAL A 12 -3.73 57.94 -44.58
N PHE A 13 -3.69 56.83 -43.83
CA PHE A 13 -3.41 56.86 -42.39
C PHE A 13 -1.92 56.72 -42.13
N PHE A 14 -1.32 57.74 -41.55
CA PHE A 14 0.02 57.69 -40.97
C PHE A 14 -0.02 56.85 -39.70
N CYS A 15 0.50 55.63 -39.68
CA CYS A 15 0.71 54.86 -38.50
C CYS A 15 2.02 55.24 -37.81
N CYS A 16 1.94 55.98 -36.68
CA CYS A 16 3.03 56.15 -35.74
C CYS A 16 3.26 54.79 -35.04
N ALA A 17 4.35 54.11 -35.36
CA ALA A 17 4.79 52.91 -34.64
C ALA A 17 5.41 53.33 -33.30
N LEU A 18 4.63 53.18 -32.20
CA LEU A 18 5.15 53.19 -30.85
C LEU A 18 5.76 51.81 -30.54
N ALA A 19 7.07 51.76 -30.49
CA ALA A 19 7.82 50.59 -30.03
C ALA A 19 7.64 50.47 -28.52
N VAL A 20 6.74 49.57 -28.09
CA VAL A 20 6.64 49.14 -26.71
C VAL A 20 7.70 48.03 -26.48
N SER A 21 8.81 48.42 -25.85
CA SER A 21 9.83 47.48 -25.38
C SER A 21 9.28 46.71 -24.19
N THR A 22 8.80 45.49 -24.43
CA THR A 22 8.40 44.52 -23.39
C THR A 22 9.65 44.00 -22.68
N ILE A 23 9.93 44.58 -21.49
CA ILE A 23 10.95 44.00 -20.60
C ILE A 23 10.39 42.70 -20.08
N CYS A 24 10.83 41.60 -20.66
CA CYS A 24 10.56 40.22 -20.21
C CYS A 24 11.41 39.98 -18.94
N LEU A 25 10.84 40.29 -17.75
CA LEU A 25 11.44 39.88 -16.47
C LEU A 25 11.38 38.36 -16.38
N GLY A 26 12.47 37.72 -16.78
CA GLY A 26 12.68 36.29 -16.61
C GLY A 26 12.66 35.91 -15.13
N GLN A 27 11.52 35.49 -14.62
CA GLN A 27 11.47 34.81 -13.32
C GLN A 27 12.30 33.54 -13.42
N LYS A 28 13.55 33.58 -12.93
CA LYS A 28 14.33 32.36 -12.65
C LYS A 28 13.52 31.54 -11.65
N LYS A 29 12.87 30.45 -12.14
CA LYS A 29 12.35 29.40 -11.24
C LYS A 29 13.53 28.96 -10.38
N LYS A 30 13.51 29.30 -9.09
CA LYS A 30 14.40 28.69 -8.11
C LYS A 30 14.20 27.19 -8.22
N ALA A 31 15.22 26.48 -8.67
CA ALA A 31 15.25 25.02 -8.58
C ALA A 31 15.01 24.67 -7.11
N ALA A 32 13.96 23.92 -6.83
CA ALA A 32 13.69 23.44 -5.48
C ALA A 32 14.94 22.68 -5.03
N ALA A 33 15.53 23.09 -3.91
CA ALA A 33 16.66 22.40 -3.32
C ALA A 33 16.24 20.94 -3.10
N LYS A 34 16.99 20.01 -3.67
CA LYS A 34 16.78 18.58 -3.52
C LYS A 34 17.03 18.28 -2.04
N THR A 35 15.98 18.20 -1.22
CA THR A 35 16.09 17.80 0.18
C THR A 35 16.73 16.42 0.22
N GLU A 36 17.84 16.30 0.91
CA GLU A 36 18.59 15.05 1.04
C GLU A 36 17.76 14.07 1.89
N GLU A 37 17.38 12.94 1.31
CA GLU A 37 16.68 11.87 2.01
C GLU A 37 17.67 10.90 2.61
N THR A 38 17.53 10.61 3.90
CA THR A 38 18.33 9.60 4.61
C THR A 38 17.54 8.31 4.74
N VAL A 39 18.13 7.18 4.37
CA VAL A 39 17.55 5.86 4.60
C VAL A 39 17.75 5.52 6.10
N ILE A 40 16.63 5.34 6.82
CA ILE A 40 16.63 5.01 8.26
C ILE A 40 16.25 3.55 8.53
N PHE A 41 15.66 2.86 7.53
CA PHE A 41 15.42 1.42 7.55
C PHE A 41 15.52 0.88 6.12
N PHE A 42 16.15 -0.27 5.99
CA PHE A 42 16.21 -0.99 4.71
C PHE A 42 16.36 -2.48 4.94
N ASP A 43 15.60 -3.28 4.21
CA ASP A 43 15.78 -4.72 4.10
C ASP A 43 15.48 -5.15 2.67
N ASP A 44 16.46 -5.76 2.01
CA ASP A 44 16.35 -6.32 0.65
C ASP A 44 16.21 -7.85 0.66
N PHE A 45 15.98 -8.40 1.85
CA PHE A 45 15.78 -9.81 2.08
C PHE A 45 16.86 -10.71 1.44
N GLU A 46 18.08 -10.16 1.27
CA GLU A 46 19.24 -10.92 0.87
C GLU A 46 19.67 -11.81 2.05
N GLY A 47 19.76 -13.10 1.83
CA GLY A 47 20.17 -14.02 2.88
C GLY A 47 19.42 -15.35 2.85
N LYS A 48 19.62 -16.15 3.91
CA LYS A 48 19.01 -17.49 4.04
C LYS A 48 17.84 -17.52 5.03
N LYS A 49 17.76 -16.53 5.93
CA LYS A 49 16.75 -16.48 7.01
C LYS A 49 16.34 -15.02 7.26
N LEU A 50 15.11 -14.85 7.71
CA LEU A 50 14.59 -13.54 8.15
C LEU A 50 15.49 -12.94 9.24
N ASN A 51 15.85 -11.67 9.08
CA ASN A 51 16.67 -10.95 10.07
C ASN A 51 15.83 -10.64 11.32
N ARG A 52 16.03 -11.44 12.37
CA ARG A 52 15.30 -11.32 13.64
C ARG A 52 15.67 -10.06 14.45
N ASN A 53 16.74 -9.37 14.11
CA ASN A 53 17.05 -8.06 14.72
C ASN A 53 16.18 -6.94 14.13
N LYS A 54 15.67 -7.11 12.92
CA LYS A 54 14.75 -6.17 12.25
C LYS A 54 13.29 -6.55 12.44
N TRP A 55 12.97 -7.84 12.40
CA TRP A 55 11.61 -8.36 12.31
C TRP A 55 11.26 -9.32 13.45
N ASN A 56 10.08 -9.12 14.01
CA ASN A 56 9.38 -10.13 14.80
C ASN A 56 8.53 -10.98 13.86
N THR A 57 8.31 -12.25 14.20
CA THR A 57 7.21 -13.04 13.64
C THR A 57 6.12 -13.13 14.69
N GLU A 58 4.92 -12.75 14.32
CA GLU A 58 3.78 -12.75 15.23
C GLU A 58 3.17 -14.14 15.30
N VAL A 59 2.79 -14.56 16.51
CA VAL A 59 2.06 -15.80 16.77
C VAL A 59 0.77 -15.44 17.47
N THR A 60 -0.35 -15.66 16.80
CA THR A 60 -1.68 -15.35 17.33
C THR A 60 -2.73 -16.25 16.70
N GLY A 61 -3.69 -16.69 17.52
CA GLY A 61 -4.87 -17.46 17.14
C GLY A 61 -6.17 -16.68 17.31
N MET A 62 -6.14 -15.36 17.21
CA MET A 62 -7.34 -14.53 17.31
C MET A 62 -8.06 -14.41 15.96
N HIS A 63 -9.37 -14.66 15.96
CA HIS A 63 -10.24 -14.42 14.80
C HIS A 63 -10.61 -12.93 14.66
N VAL A 64 -9.61 -12.06 14.42
CA VAL A 64 -9.86 -10.66 14.10
C VAL A 64 -10.55 -10.58 12.74
N ASN A 65 -11.56 -9.74 12.58
CA ASN A 65 -12.31 -9.56 11.31
C ASN A 65 -12.89 -10.86 10.72
N ASN A 66 -13.10 -11.90 11.54
CA ASN A 66 -13.48 -13.26 11.10
C ASN A 66 -12.48 -13.88 10.10
N GLU A 67 -11.22 -13.50 10.18
CA GLU A 67 -10.14 -14.08 9.38
C GLU A 67 -9.96 -15.57 9.66
N LEU A 68 -9.49 -16.32 8.67
CA LEU A 68 -9.53 -17.78 8.68
C LEU A 68 -8.24 -18.46 9.14
N GLN A 69 -7.15 -17.70 9.31
CA GLN A 69 -5.81 -18.22 9.64
C GLN A 69 -5.41 -17.93 11.08
N ALA A 70 -4.59 -18.81 11.63
CA ALA A 70 -3.69 -18.47 12.73
C ALA A 70 -2.34 -18.00 12.18
N TYR A 71 -1.73 -16.98 12.77
CA TYR A 71 -0.36 -16.60 12.47
C TYR A 71 0.61 -17.44 13.30
N VAL A 72 1.67 -17.93 12.63
CA VAL A 72 2.64 -18.86 13.24
C VAL A 72 4.08 -18.47 12.85
N ASP A 73 5.03 -18.78 13.74
CA ASP A 73 6.46 -18.62 13.47
C ASP A 73 7.04 -19.93 12.94
N THR A 74 6.88 -20.17 11.64
CA THR A 74 7.45 -21.33 10.96
C THR A 74 8.03 -20.98 9.59
N GLY A 75 9.02 -21.73 9.12
CA GLY A 75 9.56 -21.63 7.77
C GLY A 75 8.58 -22.09 6.66
N LEU A 76 7.38 -22.55 7.02
CA LEU A 76 6.34 -22.87 6.05
C LEU A 76 5.59 -21.61 5.59
N THR A 77 5.47 -20.60 6.46
CA THR A 77 4.66 -19.40 6.23
C THR A 77 5.48 -18.14 5.97
N VAL A 78 6.70 -18.06 6.55
CA VAL A 78 7.61 -16.90 6.40
C VAL A 78 9.03 -17.43 6.14
N PHE A 79 9.58 -17.14 4.96
CA PHE A 79 10.92 -17.56 4.57
C PHE A 79 11.48 -16.69 3.45
N LEU A 80 12.79 -16.81 3.21
CA LEU A 80 13.48 -16.09 2.13
C LEU A 80 13.75 -17.03 0.95
N VAL A 81 13.70 -16.47 -0.26
CA VAL A 81 14.06 -17.14 -1.52
C VAL A 81 15.03 -16.29 -2.31
N ASN A 82 15.84 -16.94 -3.16
CA ASN A 82 16.84 -16.28 -4.00
C ASN A 82 16.79 -16.87 -5.42
N GLY A 83 17.47 -16.21 -6.36
CA GLY A 83 17.57 -16.65 -7.75
C GLY A 83 16.20 -16.76 -8.43
N ALA A 84 15.97 -17.83 -9.18
CA ALA A 84 14.72 -18.03 -9.93
C ALA A 84 13.47 -18.07 -9.03
N ALA A 85 13.59 -18.56 -7.78
CA ALA A 85 12.48 -18.62 -6.83
C ALA A 85 12.05 -17.22 -6.31
N ALA A 86 12.91 -16.20 -6.46
CA ALA A 86 12.60 -14.81 -6.12
C ALA A 86 11.85 -14.06 -7.26
N GLU A 87 11.58 -14.73 -8.38
CA GLU A 87 10.72 -14.26 -9.49
C GLU A 87 11.04 -12.84 -10.00
N GLY A 88 12.32 -12.50 -10.12
CA GLY A 88 12.77 -11.18 -10.60
C GLY A 88 12.90 -10.11 -9.51
N ALA A 89 12.96 -10.48 -8.24
CA ALA A 89 13.46 -9.62 -7.18
C ALA A 89 14.95 -9.30 -7.43
N LYS A 90 15.42 -8.14 -6.92
CA LYS A 90 16.77 -7.64 -7.23
C LYS A 90 17.90 -8.49 -6.63
N LYS A 91 17.66 -9.03 -5.41
CA LYS A 91 18.63 -9.87 -4.70
C LYS A 91 17.97 -11.14 -4.18
N GLY A 92 17.20 -11.01 -3.11
CA GLY A 92 16.33 -12.04 -2.56
C GLY A 92 14.90 -11.55 -2.46
N ALA A 93 14.01 -12.38 -1.98
CA ALA A 93 12.65 -11.98 -1.65
C ALA A 93 12.17 -12.66 -0.36
N LEU A 94 11.47 -11.89 0.46
CA LEU A 94 10.64 -12.47 1.50
C LEU A 94 9.41 -13.10 0.87
N VAL A 95 9.11 -14.31 1.28
CA VAL A 95 7.85 -14.99 0.99
C VAL A 95 7.01 -15.00 2.25
N ILE A 96 5.77 -14.50 2.15
CA ILE A 96 4.72 -14.78 3.12
C ILE A 96 3.63 -15.56 2.38
N ARG A 97 3.29 -16.75 2.88
CA ARG A 97 2.27 -17.59 2.26
C ARG A 97 1.43 -18.32 3.28
N PRO A 98 0.12 -18.46 3.03
CA PRO A 98 -0.74 -19.32 3.82
C PRO A 98 -0.49 -20.80 3.52
N GLN A 99 -0.85 -21.66 4.50
CA GLN A 99 -0.85 -23.10 4.37
C GLN A 99 -2.21 -23.64 4.82
N TRP A 100 -2.71 -24.66 4.14
CA TRP A 100 -3.92 -25.37 4.55
C TRP A 100 -3.54 -26.55 5.44
N ILE A 101 -3.87 -26.44 6.72
CA ILE A 101 -3.61 -27.44 7.78
C ILE A 101 -4.89 -27.57 8.61
N PRO A 102 -5.88 -28.35 8.11
CA PRO A 102 -7.18 -28.41 8.75
C PRO A 102 -7.07 -28.98 10.17
N GLY A 103 -7.80 -28.33 11.10
CA GLY A 103 -7.79 -28.71 12.50
C GLY A 103 -6.53 -28.28 13.25
N PHE A 104 -5.72 -27.31 12.72
CA PHE A 104 -4.60 -26.74 13.44
C PHE A 104 -5.05 -26.11 14.76
N LYS A 105 -4.42 -26.49 15.87
CA LYS A 105 -4.71 -25.95 17.20
C LYS A 105 -3.62 -25.00 17.65
N THR A 106 -4.02 -23.83 18.07
CA THR A 106 -3.14 -22.84 18.73
C THR A 106 -2.88 -23.25 20.19
N LYS A 107 -1.89 -22.60 20.83
CA LYS A 107 -1.55 -22.87 22.24
C LYS A 107 -2.69 -22.57 23.22
N ASP A 108 -3.54 -21.62 22.88
CA ASP A 108 -4.74 -21.20 23.65
C ASP A 108 -6.00 -22.00 23.27
N GLY A 109 -5.85 -23.07 22.46
CA GLY A 109 -6.91 -24.02 22.15
C GLY A 109 -7.86 -23.64 21.01
N GLN A 110 -7.64 -22.51 20.32
CA GLN A 110 -8.39 -22.14 19.12
C GLN A 110 -8.08 -23.10 17.98
N THR A 111 -9.07 -23.32 17.11
CA THR A 111 -8.91 -24.23 15.96
C THR A 111 -9.04 -23.47 14.64
N PHE A 112 -8.10 -23.71 13.73
CA PHE A 112 -8.04 -23.10 12.39
C PHE A 112 -7.80 -24.17 11.33
N ASP A 113 -8.26 -23.90 10.10
CA ASP A 113 -7.92 -24.75 8.95
C ASP A 113 -6.72 -24.19 8.15
N PHE A 114 -6.30 -22.97 8.48
CA PHE A 114 -5.18 -22.31 7.81
C PHE A 114 -4.20 -21.76 8.83
N ILE A 115 -2.92 -21.80 8.47
CA ILE A 115 -1.87 -21.05 9.13
C ILE A 115 -1.28 -20.04 8.12
N SER A 116 -0.77 -18.92 8.60
CA SER A 116 -0.15 -17.91 7.74
C SER A 116 0.98 -17.16 8.48
N GLY A 117 1.58 -16.18 7.81
CA GLY A 117 2.66 -15.38 8.34
C GLY A 117 2.24 -13.92 8.58
N ARG A 118 2.74 -13.35 9.69
CA ARG A 118 2.72 -11.92 9.99
C ARG A 118 4.04 -11.54 10.64
N ILE A 119 4.70 -10.54 10.07
CA ILE A 119 5.95 -9.99 10.62
C ILE A 119 5.77 -8.51 10.89
N ASN A 120 6.45 -8.01 11.92
CA ASN A 120 6.43 -6.61 12.29
C ASN A 120 7.77 -6.14 12.85
N THR A 121 7.94 -4.79 12.94
CA THR A 121 9.14 -4.18 13.51
C THR A 121 8.92 -3.58 14.90
N GLN A 122 7.83 -3.90 15.59
CA GLN A 122 7.50 -3.35 16.91
C GLN A 122 8.64 -3.57 17.91
N ASN A 123 9.00 -2.52 18.65
CA ASN A 123 10.12 -2.48 19.60
C ASN A 123 11.51 -2.72 18.99
N LYS A 124 11.64 -2.77 17.66
CA LYS A 124 12.92 -2.90 16.93
C LYS A 124 13.17 -1.70 16.03
N PHE A 125 12.15 -1.28 15.28
CA PHE A 125 12.18 -0.09 14.46
C PHE A 125 10.80 0.55 14.42
N GLU A 126 10.72 1.79 14.83
CA GLU A 126 9.53 2.63 14.80
C GLU A 126 9.91 4.03 14.38
N PHE A 127 9.09 4.67 13.58
CA PHE A 127 9.33 6.02 13.09
C PHE A 127 8.05 6.85 13.06
N ALA A 128 8.21 8.16 13.04
CA ALA A 128 7.16 9.11 12.72
C ALA A 128 7.66 10.00 11.59
N TYR A 129 6.81 10.20 10.59
CA TYR A 129 7.08 11.00 9.40
C TYR A 129 8.21 10.47 8.50
N GLY A 130 8.09 10.74 7.23
CA GLY A 130 9.00 10.24 6.21
C GLY A 130 8.27 9.44 5.13
N LYS A 131 8.98 8.58 4.41
CA LYS A 131 8.41 7.73 3.37
C LYS A 131 8.67 6.26 3.71
N ALA A 132 7.60 5.47 3.86
CA ALA A 132 7.69 4.01 3.89
C ALA A 132 7.29 3.45 2.53
N GLU A 133 8.08 2.54 2.00
CA GLU A 133 7.91 1.97 0.66
C GLU A 133 8.33 0.50 0.64
N ALA A 134 7.55 -0.35 -0.02
CA ALA A 134 7.89 -1.74 -0.28
C ALA A 134 7.62 -2.09 -1.75
N ARG A 135 8.44 -2.99 -2.32
CA ARG A 135 8.21 -3.55 -3.65
C ARG A 135 7.68 -4.96 -3.50
N ILE A 136 6.44 -5.17 -3.96
CA ILE A 136 5.64 -6.37 -3.67
C ILE A 136 5.06 -6.94 -4.97
N LYS A 137 4.94 -8.27 -5.01
CA LYS A 137 4.25 -9.04 -6.05
C LYS A 137 3.26 -9.99 -5.37
N LEU A 138 2.02 -10.03 -5.86
CA LEU A 138 0.91 -10.76 -5.27
C LEU A 138 0.47 -11.96 -6.13
N THR A 139 -0.40 -12.78 -5.57
CA THR A 139 -1.08 -13.87 -6.30
C THR A 139 -2.57 -13.55 -6.41
N GLU A 140 -3.17 -13.75 -7.59
CA GLU A 140 -4.61 -13.65 -7.81
C GLU A 140 -5.35 -14.78 -7.09
N GLY A 141 -6.47 -14.46 -6.44
CA GLY A 141 -7.35 -15.44 -5.82
C GLY A 141 -8.28 -14.81 -4.80
N ALA A 142 -9.60 -14.80 -5.08
CA ALA A 142 -10.60 -14.19 -4.22
C ALA A 142 -10.48 -14.64 -2.76
N GLY A 143 -10.44 -13.70 -1.84
CA GLY A 143 -10.28 -13.95 -0.41
C GLY A 143 -8.84 -14.08 0.09
N LEU A 144 -7.84 -13.95 -0.78
CA LEU A 144 -6.45 -13.75 -0.37
C LEU A 144 -6.30 -12.30 0.09
N TRP A 145 -5.86 -12.06 1.33
CA TRP A 145 -5.79 -10.72 1.92
C TRP A 145 -4.39 -10.39 2.48
N PRO A 146 -3.38 -10.30 1.61
CA PRO A 146 -2.08 -9.75 2.01
C PRO A 146 -2.15 -8.24 2.23
N ALA A 147 -1.34 -7.75 3.19
CA ALA A 147 -1.25 -6.33 3.52
C ALA A 147 0.18 -5.87 3.85
N TRP A 148 0.45 -4.60 3.49
CA TRP A 148 1.61 -3.80 3.87
C TRP A 148 1.14 -2.53 4.55
N TRP A 149 1.42 -2.36 5.84
CA TRP A 149 0.81 -1.33 6.67
C TRP A 149 1.65 -0.90 7.86
N LEU A 150 1.21 0.15 8.53
CA LEU A 150 1.86 0.75 9.69
C LEU A 150 0.85 0.82 10.84
N LEU A 151 1.28 0.48 12.06
CA LEU A 151 0.44 0.55 13.25
C LEU A 151 1.15 1.29 14.36
N GLY A 152 0.43 2.16 15.08
CA GLY A 152 0.89 2.79 16.30
C GLY A 152 0.83 1.83 17.49
N ASN A 153 1.57 2.15 18.55
CA ASN A 153 1.45 1.45 19.82
C ASN A 153 0.23 1.97 20.61
N GLY A 154 -0.42 1.10 21.36
CA GLY A 154 -1.58 1.43 22.18
C GLY A 154 -2.89 0.87 21.64
N MET A 155 -4.01 1.41 22.13
CA MET A 155 -5.34 0.89 21.79
C MET A 155 -5.79 1.34 20.40
N TRP A 156 -6.22 0.38 19.60
CA TRP A 156 -6.88 0.64 18.31
C TRP A 156 -8.31 1.17 18.53
N PRO A 157 -8.82 2.14 17.72
CA PRO A 157 -8.15 2.81 16.59
C PRO A 157 -7.38 4.08 16.98
N ALA A 158 -7.27 4.41 18.27
CA ALA A 158 -6.61 5.62 18.75
C ALA A 158 -5.09 5.65 18.44
N CYS A 159 -4.45 4.48 18.35
CA CYS A 159 -3.05 4.34 17.95
C CYS A 159 -2.79 4.74 16.49
N GLY A 160 -3.84 4.78 15.66
CA GLY A 160 -3.78 5.07 14.22
C GLY A 160 -3.14 3.96 13.40
N GLU A 161 -3.80 3.61 12.29
CA GLU A 161 -3.38 2.59 11.33
C GLU A 161 -3.29 3.20 9.93
N ILE A 162 -2.26 2.85 9.19
CA ILE A 162 -2.01 3.33 7.82
C ILE A 162 -1.78 2.12 6.93
N ASP A 163 -2.78 1.74 6.15
CA ASP A 163 -2.72 0.62 5.21
C ASP A 163 -2.17 1.13 3.89
N ILE A 164 -0.87 0.88 3.67
CA ILE A 164 -0.18 1.35 2.47
C ILE A 164 -0.63 0.54 1.26
N MET A 165 -0.86 -0.74 1.43
CA MET A 165 -1.42 -1.62 0.42
C MET A 165 -2.24 -2.72 1.07
N GLU A 166 -3.49 -2.85 0.67
CA GLU A 166 -4.36 -3.98 0.90
C GLU A 166 -4.90 -4.54 -0.42
N TYR A 167 -5.10 -5.84 -0.43
CA TYR A 167 -5.57 -6.59 -1.59
C TYR A 167 -6.47 -7.74 -1.10
N VAL A 168 -7.57 -8.02 -1.80
CA VAL A 168 -8.51 -9.08 -1.39
C VAL A 168 -8.82 -10.10 -2.49
N GLY A 169 -7.94 -10.16 -3.49
CA GLY A 169 -7.94 -11.26 -4.46
C GLY A 169 -8.26 -10.91 -5.90
N GLU A 170 -8.80 -9.71 -6.19
CA GLU A 170 -9.06 -9.20 -7.54
C GLU A 170 -7.80 -8.56 -8.11
N LYS A 171 -7.20 -9.15 -9.14
CA LYS A 171 -5.89 -8.73 -9.66
C LYS A 171 -5.80 -7.33 -10.24
N ASP A 172 -6.92 -6.73 -10.56
CA ASP A 172 -7.00 -5.44 -11.25
C ASP A 172 -6.96 -4.23 -10.31
N TRP A 173 -6.94 -4.43 -8.97
CA TRP A 173 -6.83 -3.31 -8.03
C TRP A 173 -6.13 -3.68 -6.71
N ALA A 174 -5.59 -2.65 -6.05
CA ALA A 174 -5.20 -2.66 -4.65
C ALA A 174 -5.66 -1.35 -3.99
N SER A 175 -5.85 -1.37 -2.68
CA SER A 175 -6.31 -0.21 -1.92
C SER A 175 -5.29 0.29 -0.91
N ALA A 176 -5.42 1.56 -0.55
CA ALA A 176 -4.84 2.15 0.64
C ALA A 176 -5.96 2.62 1.55
N ALA A 177 -5.79 2.44 2.86
CA ALA A 177 -6.77 2.86 3.86
C ALA A 177 -6.10 3.53 5.06
N VAL A 178 -6.90 4.23 5.87
CA VAL A 178 -6.46 4.72 7.18
C VAL A 178 -7.57 4.58 8.19
N HIS A 179 -7.20 4.17 9.40
CA HIS A 179 -8.09 4.04 10.53
C HIS A 179 -7.63 4.90 11.70
N GLY A 180 -8.60 5.56 12.33
CA GLY A 180 -8.42 6.39 13.51
C GLY A 180 -9.75 6.64 14.22
N PRO A 181 -9.77 7.35 15.35
CA PRO A 181 -10.99 7.64 16.09
C PRO A 181 -12.02 8.37 15.24
N GLY A 182 -13.20 7.77 15.05
CA GLY A 182 -14.30 8.31 14.24
C GLY A 182 -14.28 7.91 12.77
N TYR A 183 -13.21 7.26 12.30
CA TYR A 183 -13.07 6.72 10.94
C TYR A 183 -12.29 5.41 10.97
N SER A 184 -12.95 4.33 11.35
CA SER A 184 -12.31 3.01 11.50
C SER A 184 -13.29 1.86 11.26
N GLY A 185 -12.80 0.64 11.17
CA GLY A 185 -13.61 -0.56 10.95
C GLY A 185 -14.36 -0.48 9.62
N GLU A 186 -15.68 -0.34 9.67
CA GLU A 186 -16.54 -0.28 8.48
C GLU A 186 -16.52 1.07 7.74
N THR A 187 -15.92 2.11 8.34
CA THR A 187 -15.94 3.48 7.81
C THR A 187 -14.54 4.12 7.73
N PRO A 188 -13.50 3.44 7.20
CA PRO A 188 -12.18 4.02 7.04
C PRO A 188 -12.18 5.05 5.91
N PHE A 189 -11.15 5.90 5.86
CA PHE A 189 -10.81 6.57 4.62
C PHE A 189 -10.06 5.60 3.71
N VAL A 190 -10.61 5.29 2.56
CA VAL A 190 -10.06 4.30 1.62
C VAL A 190 -10.09 4.81 0.20
N ASN A 191 -9.08 4.47 -0.59
CA ASN A 191 -9.11 4.62 -2.04
C ASN A 191 -8.46 3.41 -2.73
N ARG A 192 -8.89 3.13 -3.97
CA ARG A 192 -8.38 2.04 -4.81
C ARG A 192 -7.62 2.57 -6.00
N GLN A 193 -6.52 1.89 -6.33
CA GLN A 193 -5.82 2.05 -7.60
C GLN A 193 -6.15 0.87 -8.49
N TYR A 194 -6.69 1.15 -9.67
CA TYR A 194 -6.89 0.12 -10.69
C TYR A 194 -5.67 0.01 -11.61
N PHE A 195 -5.31 -1.20 -11.94
CA PHE A 195 -4.18 -1.57 -12.77
C PHE A 195 -4.67 -2.07 -14.14
N SER A 196 -3.83 -1.94 -15.17
CA SER A 196 -4.12 -2.54 -16.48
C SER A 196 -3.90 -4.05 -16.46
N ALA A 197 -4.60 -4.79 -17.32
CA ALA A 197 -4.46 -6.23 -17.40
C ALA A 197 -3.04 -6.73 -17.72
N SER A 198 -2.23 -5.91 -18.38
CA SER A 198 -0.82 -6.23 -18.69
C SER A 198 0.16 -5.90 -17.55
N ASN A 199 -0.29 -5.19 -16.53
CA ASN A 199 0.52 -4.77 -15.38
C ASN A 199 -0.33 -4.75 -14.12
N ASP A 200 -0.98 -5.87 -13.81
CA ASP A 200 -1.83 -6.06 -12.64
C ASP A 200 -1.00 -6.39 -11.38
N VAL A 201 -1.63 -6.54 -10.23
CA VAL A 201 -0.96 -6.76 -8.94
C VAL A 201 -0.11 -8.03 -8.90
N THR A 202 -0.24 -8.95 -9.89
CA THR A 202 0.61 -10.13 -10.02
C THR A 202 1.98 -9.81 -10.62
N GLN A 203 2.20 -8.57 -11.03
CA GLN A 203 3.50 -8.03 -11.39
C GLN A 203 4.14 -7.34 -10.18
N TRP A 204 5.40 -6.93 -10.31
CA TRP A 204 6.11 -6.21 -9.29
C TRP A 204 5.69 -4.73 -9.27
N HIS A 205 5.12 -4.27 -8.15
CA HIS A 205 4.78 -2.86 -7.92
C HIS A 205 5.45 -2.31 -6.68
N SER A 206 5.68 -1.01 -6.63
CA SER A 206 6.09 -0.30 -5.42
C SER A 206 4.88 0.39 -4.78
N TYR A 207 4.70 0.15 -3.50
CA TYR A 207 3.62 0.71 -2.68
C TYR A 207 4.21 1.57 -1.58
N ALA A 208 3.86 2.84 -1.53
CA ALA A 208 4.46 3.79 -0.61
C ALA A 208 3.44 4.72 0.04
N VAL A 209 3.75 5.17 1.26
CA VAL A 209 3.16 6.34 1.89
C VAL A 209 4.26 7.37 2.18
N GLU A 210 4.05 8.61 1.75
CA GLU A 210 4.79 9.77 2.27
C GLU A 210 3.94 10.38 3.39
N TRP A 211 4.49 10.38 4.57
CA TRP A 211 3.82 10.76 5.80
C TRP A 211 4.46 12.02 6.39
N THR A 212 3.66 13.06 6.54
CA THR A 212 4.02 14.35 7.12
C THR A 212 3.17 14.61 8.37
N PRO A 213 3.49 15.62 9.20
CA PRO A 213 2.63 15.99 10.34
C PRO A 213 1.18 16.29 9.96
N ASP A 214 0.94 16.77 8.73
CA ASP A 214 -0.36 17.28 8.31
C ASP A 214 -1.05 16.43 7.24
N ALA A 215 -0.35 15.47 6.62
CA ALA A 215 -0.90 14.72 5.50
C ALA A 215 -0.22 13.38 5.25
N LEU A 216 -0.97 12.47 4.63
CA LEU A 216 -0.54 11.18 4.07
C LEU A 216 -0.74 11.21 2.56
N TYR A 217 0.28 10.78 1.81
CA TYR A 217 0.25 10.70 0.35
C TYR A 217 0.62 9.28 -0.05
N PHE A 218 -0.35 8.51 -0.51
CA PHE A 218 -0.14 7.15 -0.98
C PHE A 218 0.25 7.15 -2.45
N LYS A 219 1.32 6.44 -2.78
CA LYS A 219 1.87 6.37 -4.14
C LYS A 219 2.10 4.93 -4.54
N TYR A 220 1.56 4.55 -5.69
CA TYR A 220 1.81 3.27 -6.32
C TYR A 220 2.63 3.50 -7.58
N ASP A 221 3.76 2.81 -7.71
CA ASP A 221 4.77 3.04 -8.76
C ASP A 221 5.16 4.52 -8.92
N GLY A 222 5.30 5.21 -7.78
CA GLY A 222 5.63 6.63 -7.72
C GLY A 222 4.49 7.59 -8.06
N LYS A 223 3.33 7.10 -8.52
CA LYS A 223 2.16 7.93 -8.87
C LYS A 223 1.25 8.10 -7.66
N LEU A 224 0.84 9.35 -7.38
CA LEU A 224 -0.12 9.65 -6.32
C LEU A 224 -1.47 9.00 -6.64
N MET A 225 -1.96 8.13 -5.75
CA MET A 225 -3.26 7.49 -5.87
C MET A 225 -4.26 7.94 -4.80
N PHE A 226 -3.77 8.35 -3.62
CA PHE A 226 -4.62 8.79 -2.52
C PHE A 226 -3.90 9.85 -1.68
N ARG A 227 -4.65 10.83 -1.23
CA ARG A 227 -4.17 11.87 -0.30
C ARG A 227 -5.20 12.08 0.79
N LEU A 228 -4.74 12.09 2.03
CA LEU A 228 -5.53 12.45 3.20
C LEU A 228 -4.79 13.51 3.99
N ASN A 229 -5.47 14.52 4.50
CA ASN A 229 -4.87 15.52 5.38
C ASN A 229 -5.66 15.69 6.69
N LYS A 230 -5.01 16.32 7.66
CA LYS A 230 -5.54 16.53 9.02
C LYS A 230 -6.89 17.27 9.04
N ASN A 231 -7.08 18.23 8.13
CA ASN A 231 -8.36 18.95 8.04
C ASN A 231 -9.50 18.05 7.55
N MET A 232 -9.22 17.14 6.60
CA MET A 232 -10.24 16.19 6.11
C MET A 232 -10.68 15.24 7.22
N THR A 233 -9.75 14.70 8.00
CA THR A 233 -10.08 13.80 9.12
C THR A 233 -10.79 14.52 10.26
N GLY A 234 -10.50 15.79 10.48
CA GLY A 234 -11.08 16.62 11.54
C GLY A 234 -12.59 16.74 11.52
N HIS A 235 -13.24 16.49 10.37
CA HIS A 235 -14.70 16.44 10.25
C HIS A 235 -15.31 15.12 10.76
N TYR A 236 -14.50 14.07 10.92
CA TYR A 236 -14.95 12.74 11.29
C TYR A 236 -14.40 12.31 12.65
N GLY A 237 -13.21 12.78 13.02
CA GLY A 237 -12.60 12.43 14.27
C GLY A 237 -11.17 12.96 14.44
N LYS A 238 -10.48 12.45 15.44
CA LYS A 238 -9.11 12.88 15.77
C LYS A 238 -8.09 12.38 14.75
N TRP A 239 -7.11 13.25 14.39
CA TRP A 239 -5.89 12.83 13.70
C TRP A 239 -5.07 11.91 14.59
N ALA A 240 -4.79 10.70 14.12
CA ALA A 240 -4.12 9.63 14.88
C ALA A 240 -2.73 9.29 14.32
N PHE A 241 -2.10 10.25 13.60
CA PHE A 241 -0.84 10.00 12.88
C PHE A 241 0.27 10.95 13.34
N ASP A 242 0.27 11.35 14.63
CA ASP A 242 1.32 12.15 15.27
C ASP A 242 2.26 11.30 16.16
N ASN A 243 2.07 9.98 16.22
CA ASN A 243 2.83 9.04 17.03
C ASN A 243 3.69 8.11 16.16
N LYS A 244 4.72 7.51 16.74
CA LYS A 244 5.53 6.50 16.04
C LYS A 244 4.70 5.29 15.67
N LYS A 245 5.03 4.70 14.52
CA LYS A 245 4.42 3.47 14.02
C LYS A 245 5.50 2.46 13.62
N HIS A 246 5.18 1.20 13.79
CA HIS A 246 5.99 0.08 13.31
C HIS A 246 5.45 -0.46 11.98
N LEU A 247 6.29 -1.14 11.23
CA LEU A 247 5.99 -1.75 9.94
C LEU A 247 5.35 -3.12 10.14
N ILE A 248 4.38 -3.47 9.32
CA ILE A 248 3.74 -4.79 9.32
C ILE A 248 3.57 -5.31 7.90
N LEU A 249 3.89 -6.59 7.70
CA LEU A 249 3.58 -7.37 6.51
C LEU A 249 2.88 -8.65 6.96
N ASN A 250 1.72 -8.96 6.39
CA ASN A 250 0.98 -10.18 6.72
C ASN A 250 0.24 -10.73 5.51
N TYR A 251 -0.27 -11.95 5.69
CA TYR A 251 -1.15 -12.58 4.72
C TYR A 251 -2.36 -13.15 5.45
N ALA A 252 -3.47 -12.40 5.48
CA ALA A 252 -4.76 -12.84 5.99
C ALA A 252 -5.54 -13.62 4.92
N LEU A 253 -6.58 -14.31 5.32
CA LEU A 253 -7.44 -15.12 4.48
C LEU A 253 -8.90 -14.92 4.84
N GLY A 254 -9.74 -14.70 3.82
CA GLY A 254 -11.18 -14.60 3.98
C GLY A 254 -11.59 -13.54 5.02
N GLY A 255 -12.71 -13.79 5.68
CA GLY A 255 -13.22 -12.89 6.72
C GLY A 255 -14.13 -11.78 6.19
N ALA A 256 -14.41 -10.79 7.02
CA ALA A 256 -15.44 -9.79 6.78
C ALA A 256 -15.19 -8.92 5.54
N TYR A 257 -13.94 -8.47 5.35
CA TYR A 257 -13.63 -7.59 4.21
C TYR A 257 -13.71 -8.31 2.87
N PRO A 258 -13.08 -9.48 2.63
CA PRO A 258 -13.29 -10.24 1.41
C PRO A 258 -14.74 -10.60 1.13
N VAL A 259 -15.54 -11.02 2.13
CA VAL A 259 -16.98 -11.29 1.95
C VAL A 259 -17.70 -10.06 1.43
N LYS A 260 -17.42 -8.89 1.98
CA LYS A 260 -18.04 -7.62 1.57
C LYS A 260 -17.74 -7.27 0.10
N ILE A 261 -16.60 -7.72 -0.42
CA ILE A 261 -16.18 -7.46 -1.80
C ILE A 261 -16.73 -8.50 -2.78
N ASN A 262 -16.59 -9.80 -2.45
CA ASN A 262 -16.87 -10.89 -3.39
C ASN A 262 -18.17 -11.68 -3.10
N GLY A 263 -18.81 -11.47 -1.94
CA GLY A 263 -20.05 -12.14 -1.55
C GLY A 263 -19.94 -13.64 -1.29
N VAL A 264 -18.72 -14.20 -1.31
CA VAL A 264 -18.49 -15.63 -1.12
C VAL A 264 -18.65 -16.00 0.35
N THR A 265 -19.44 -17.04 0.65
CA THR A 265 -19.64 -17.56 2.01
C THR A 265 -19.24 -19.03 2.17
N MET A 266 -19.03 -19.76 1.05
CA MET A 266 -18.70 -21.18 1.02
C MET A 266 -17.50 -21.47 0.10
N PRO A 267 -16.61 -22.41 0.43
CA PRO A 267 -16.57 -23.21 1.67
C PRO A 267 -16.14 -22.41 2.91
N TYR A 268 -15.55 -21.22 2.71
CA TYR A 268 -15.12 -20.31 3.77
C TYR A 268 -15.57 -18.90 3.47
N ASN A 269 -15.87 -18.12 4.49
CA ASN A 269 -16.26 -16.72 4.36
C ASN A 269 -15.18 -15.91 3.61
N GLY A 270 -15.57 -15.33 2.46
CA GLY A 270 -14.70 -14.54 1.60
C GLY A 270 -13.78 -15.37 0.69
N MET A 271 -13.73 -16.72 0.82
CA MET A 271 -12.76 -17.54 0.08
C MET A 271 -13.41 -18.76 -0.58
N PRO A 272 -13.48 -18.82 -1.93
CA PRO A 272 -14.05 -19.92 -2.68
C PRO A 272 -13.11 -21.13 -2.72
N ALA A 273 -13.64 -22.28 -3.10
CA ALA A 273 -12.90 -23.54 -3.22
C ALA A 273 -11.65 -23.44 -4.14
N SER A 274 -11.73 -22.67 -5.22
CA SER A 274 -10.61 -22.42 -6.13
C SER A 274 -9.41 -21.79 -5.44
N THR A 275 -9.64 -20.85 -4.52
CA THR A 275 -8.57 -20.23 -3.71
C THR A 275 -8.01 -21.21 -2.69
N VAL A 276 -8.85 -22.02 -2.06
CA VAL A 276 -8.38 -23.10 -1.17
C VAL A 276 -7.44 -24.05 -1.93
N ASP A 277 -7.77 -24.39 -3.17
CA ASP A 277 -6.91 -25.24 -4.03
C ASP A 277 -5.57 -24.56 -4.40
N LEU A 278 -5.55 -23.22 -4.59
CA LEU A 278 -4.30 -22.49 -4.76
C LEU A 278 -3.41 -22.61 -3.52
N ILE A 279 -4.00 -22.46 -2.32
CA ILE A 279 -3.28 -22.60 -1.04
C ILE A 279 -2.74 -24.03 -0.88
N LYS A 280 -3.56 -25.06 -1.10
CA LYS A 280 -3.14 -26.49 -1.04
C LYS A 280 -1.97 -26.79 -1.98
N LYS A 281 -1.93 -26.13 -3.15
CA LYS A 281 -0.86 -26.26 -4.14
C LYS A 281 0.36 -25.35 -3.87
N ASN A 282 0.40 -24.64 -2.74
CA ASN A 282 1.43 -23.65 -2.39
C ASN A 282 1.61 -22.52 -3.42
N LYS A 283 0.55 -22.16 -4.15
CA LYS A 283 0.60 -21.14 -5.19
C LYS A 283 0.22 -19.75 -4.67
N ALA A 284 -0.57 -19.67 -3.59
CA ALA A 284 -0.89 -18.40 -2.93
C ALA A 284 0.32 -17.89 -2.14
N LYS A 285 0.86 -16.72 -2.50
CA LYS A 285 2.00 -16.09 -1.81
C LYS A 285 2.08 -14.60 -2.10
N MET A 286 2.67 -13.88 -1.18
CA MET A 286 3.20 -12.53 -1.36
C MET A 286 4.72 -12.60 -1.41
N LEU A 287 5.31 -11.99 -2.43
CA LEU A 287 6.75 -11.78 -2.55
C LEU A 287 7.08 -10.33 -2.25
N VAL A 288 8.06 -10.08 -1.39
CA VAL A 288 8.56 -8.74 -1.08
C VAL A 288 10.04 -8.66 -1.44
N ASP A 289 10.38 -7.83 -2.44
CA ASP A 289 11.75 -7.61 -2.92
C ASP A 289 12.57 -6.81 -1.90
N TRP A 290 11.98 -5.73 -1.40
CA TRP A 290 12.60 -4.88 -0.37
C TRP A 290 11.56 -4.04 0.37
N VAL A 291 11.95 -3.61 1.57
CA VAL A 291 11.27 -2.60 2.38
C VAL A 291 12.26 -1.48 2.70
N LYS A 292 11.83 -0.23 2.55
CA LYS A 292 12.66 0.95 2.78
C LYS A 292 11.88 2.05 3.49
N VAL A 293 12.50 2.68 4.48
CA VAL A 293 12.01 3.92 5.09
C VAL A 293 13.05 5.00 4.94
N THR A 294 12.63 6.19 4.46
CA THR A 294 13.47 7.38 4.34
C THR A 294 12.87 8.56 5.10
N GLN A 295 13.74 9.44 5.58
CA GLN A 295 13.36 10.73 6.16
C GLN A 295 14.09 11.86 5.46
N LYS A 296 13.46 13.00 5.30
CA LYS A 296 14.10 14.25 4.87
C LYS A 296 14.90 14.81 6.02
N LYS A 297 16.12 15.25 5.72
CA LYS A 297 16.93 16.03 6.66
C LYS A 297 16.38 17.43 6.82
#